data_c1ac9b83a76277a392c25cc4d97930f4
#
_entry.id   c1ac9b83a76277a392c25cc4d97930f4
#
_cell.length_a   1.000
_cell.length_b   1.000
_cell.length_c   1.000
_cell.angle_alpha   90.00
_cell.angle_beta   90.00
_cell.angle_gamma   90.00
#
_symmetry.space_group_name_H-M   'P 1'
#
loop_
_entity.id
_entity.type
_entity.pdbx_description
1 polymer ?
#
loop_
_entity_poly.entity_id
_entity_poly.type
_entity_poly.pdbx_seq_one_letter_code
_entity_poly.pdbx_strand_id
1 'polypeptide(L)'
;MVLTDKALDEILSYLDDSMNNLAKEAFENFELDGGFQGVEGFLQSQFDIRLENLLVAKKSSIHHLESGMKNKVIQKKQSIFENISKQYKN
;
A
#
# COMPACT_ATOMS: atom_id res chain seq x y z
N MET A 1 10.38 16.22 -13.94
CA MET A 1 9.31 15.49 -14.64
C MET A 1 8.12 15.35 -13.70
N VAL A 2 6.93 15.63 -14.21
CA VAL A 2 5.71 15.57 -13.39
C VAL A 2 5.13 14.16 -13.46
N LEU A 3 4.77 13.59 -12.32
CA LEU A 3 4.09 12.30 -12.27
C LEU A 3 2.70 12.44 -12.87
N THR A 4 2.36 11.56 -13.83
CA THR A 4 1.03 11.58 -14.46
C THR A 4 0.04 10.75 -13.64
N ASP A 5 -1.26 11.02 -13.81
CA ASP A 5 -2.30 10.20 -13.21
C ASP A 5 -2.18 8.73 -13.62
N LYS A 6 -1.88 8.50 -14.89
CA LYS A 6 -1.70 7.13 -15.40
C LYS A 6 -0.55 6.42 -14.70
N ALA A 7 0.58 7.11 -14.53
CA ALA A 7 1.72 6.52 -13.84
C ALA A 7 1.38 6.22 -12.37
N LEU A 8 0.65 7.12 -11.72
CA LEU A 8 0.21 6.88 -10.36
C LEU A 8 -0.74 5.68 -10.27
N ASP A 9 -1.68 5.57 -11.19
CA ASP A 9 -2.61 4.44 -11.23
C ASP A 9 -1.86 3.12 -11.41
N GLU A 10 -0.82 3.10 -12.23
CA GLU A 10 0.01 1.90 -12.40
C GLU A 10 0.75 1.55 -11.11
N ILE A 11 1.29 2.54 -10.41
CA ILE A 11 1.94 2.34 -9.11
C ILE A 11 0.96 1.75 -8.11
N LEU A 12 -0.25 2.33 -8.02
CA LEU A 12 -1.25 1.88 -7.07
C LEU A 12 -1.74 0.47 -7.38
N SER A 13 -1.88 0.13 -8.66
CA SER A 13 -2.26 -1.22 -9.08
C SER A 13 -1.18 -2.23 -8.70
N TYR A 14 0.08 -1.87 -8.91
CA TYR A 14 1.20 -2.72 -8.49
C TYR A 14 1.21 -2.92 -6.99
N LEU A 15 0.96 -1.85 -6.22
CA LEU A 15 0.92 -1.94 -4.77
C LEU A 15 -0.23 -2.82 -4.28
N ASP A 16 -1.39 -2.77 -4.95
CA ASP A 16 -2.51 -3.64 -4.63
C ASP A 16 -2.08 -5.11 -4.68
N ASP A 17 -1.50 -5.52 -5.81
CA ASP A 17 -1.02 -6.90 -5.98
C ASP A 17 0.08 -7.23 -4.98
N SER A 18 1.05 -6.34 -4.83
CA SER A 18 2.18 -6.53 -3.94
C SER A 18 1.75 -6.69 -2.48
N MET A 19 0.81 -5.85 -2.04
CA MET A 19 0.33 -5.91 -0.66
C MET A 19 -0.53 -7.14 -0.40
N ASN A 20 -1.34 -7.57 -1.37
CA ASN A 20 -2.11 -8.80 -1.23
C ASN A 20 -1.20 -10.01 -1.12
N ASN A 21 -0.13 -10.07 -1.92
CA ASN A 21 0.85 -11.16 -1.84
C ASN A 21 1.60 -11.14 -0.51
N LEU A 22 2.00 -9.97 -0.06
CA LEU A 22 2.71 -9.82 1.21
C LEU A 22 1.79 -10.20 2.39
N ALA A 23 0.52 -9.80 2.34
CA ALA A 23 -0.46 -10.15 3.36
C ALA A 23 -0.62 -11.67 3.45
N LYS A 24 -0.72 -12.34 2.31
CA LYS A 24 -0.82 -13.79 2.28
C LYS A 24 0.37 -14.44 2.96
N GLU A 25 1.58 -14.01 2.60
CA GLU A 25 2.79 -14.55 3.23
C GLU A 25 2.82 -14.27 4.72
N ALA A 26 2.49 -13.05 5.13
CA ALA A 26 2.56 -12.66 6.54
C ALA A 26 1.57 -13.44 7.38
N PHE A 27 0.33 -13.59 6.91
CA PHE A 27 -0.71 -14.29 7.68
C PHE A 27 -0.53 -15.81 7.67
N GLU A 28 0.12 -16.38 6.64
CA GLU A 28 0.33 -17.81 6.55
C GLU A 28 1.62 -18.26 7.22
N ASN A 29 2.66 -17.42 7.20
CA ASN A 29 4.01 -17.87 7.56
C ASN A 29 4.57 -17.19 8.80
N PHE A 30 4.01 -16.06 9.25
CA PHE A 30 4.56 -15.32 10.38
C PHE A 30 3.64 -15.42 11.58
N GLU A 31 4.21 -15.81 12.72
CA GLU A 31 3.54 -15.66 14.00
C GLU A 31 4.00 -14.34 14.59
N LEU A 32 3.18 -13.30 14.46
CA LEU A 32 3.50 -12.00 15.01
C LEU A 32 2.69 -11.76 16.28
N ASP A 33 3.35 -11.20 17.28
CA ASP A 33 2.67 -10.76 18.50
C ASP A 33 1.65 -9.71 18.14
N GLY A 34 0.47 -9.76 18.75
CA GLY A 34 -0.61 -8.85 18.44
C GLY A 34 -1.55 -9.35 17.36
N GLY A 35 -1.32 -10.51 16.79
CA GLY A 35 -2.22 -11.16 15.83
C GLY A 35 -2.48 -10.29 14.61
N PHE A 36 -3.76 -10.15 14.23
CA PHE A 36 -4.14 -9.41 13.04
C PHE A 36 -3.63 -7.96 13.07
N GLN A 37 -3.75 -7.30 14.22
CA GLN A 37 -3.33 -5.89 14.34
C GLN A 37 -1.82 -5.73 14.13
N GLY A 38 -1.03 -6.66 14.63
CA GLY A 38 0.41 -6.64 14.43
C GLY A 38 0.78 -6.76 12.96
N VAL A 39 0.14 -7.70 12.26
CA VAL A 39 0.37 -7.89 10.83
C VAL A 39 -0.10 -6.67 10.05
N GLU A 40 -1.27 -6.13 10.39
CA GLU A 40 -1.81 -4.95 9.71
C GLU A 40 -0.86 -3.76 9.84
N GLY A 41 -0.33 -3.51 11.03
CA GLY A 41 0.63 -2.43 11.25
C GLY A 41 1.88 -2.60 10.40
N PHE A 42 2.41 -3.82 10.33
CA PHE A 42 3.55 -4.14 9.47
C PHE A 42 3.22 -3.85 8.01
N LEU A 43 2.05 -4.31 7.54
CA LEU A 43 1.65 -4.12 6.15
C LEU A 43 1.46 -2.64 5.81
N GLN A 44 0.89 -1.85 6.71
CA GLN A 44 0.73 -0.41 6.49
C GLN A 44 2.08 0.27 6.34
N SER A 45 3.05 -0.08 7.17
CA SER A 45 4.42 0.45 7.06
C SER A 45 5.04 0.06 5.73
N GLN A 46 4.86 -1.18 5.29
CA GLN A 46 5.39 -1.64 4.02
C GLN A 46 4.74 -0.92 2.84
N PHE A 47 3.45 -0.65 2.92
CA PHE A 47 2.77 0.12 1.87
C PHE A 47 3.43 1.50 1.72
N ASP A 48 3.61 2.20 2.83
CA ASP A 48 4.17 3.55 2.80
C ASP A 48 5.61 3.55 2.26
N ILE A 49 6.43 2.61 2.70
CA ILE A 49 7.82 2.49 2.25
C ILE A 49 7.87 2.19 0.75
N ARG A 50 7.08 1.22 0.29
CA ARG A 50 7.07 0.82 -1.11
C ARG A 50 6.54 1.93 -2.01
N LEU A 51 5.49 2.62 -1.56
CA LEU A 51 4.94 3.77 -2.30
C LEU A 51 5.99 4.84 -2.47
N GLU A 52 6.66 5.25 -1.40
CA GLU A 52 7.69 6.30 -1.48
C GLU A 52 8.82 5.88 -2.40
N ASN A 53 9.28 4.63 -2.31
CA ASN A 53 10.34 4.14 -3.18
C ASN A 53 9.95 4.20 -4.65
N LEU A 54 8.70 3.83 -4.97
CA LEU A 54 8.21 3.87 -6.35
C LEU A 54 8.08 5.31 -6.86
N LEU A 55 7.63 6.22 -5.99
CA LEU A 55 7.54 7.63 -6.34
C LEU A 55 8.92 8.25 -6.57
N VAL A 56 9.87 7.94 -5.71
CA VAL A 56 11.26 8.42 -5.86
C VAL A 56 11.86 7.92 -7.18
N ALA A 57 11.56 6.67 -7.55
CA ALA A 57 12.02 6.13 -8.83
C ALA A 57 11.44 6.91 -10.01
N LYS A 58 10.30 7.56 -9.84
CA LYS A 58 9.68 8.45 -10.84
C LYS A 58 10.05 9.91 -10.61
N LYS A 59 11.04 10.17 -9.76
CA LYS A 59 11.50 11.52 -9.42
C LYS A 59 10.41 12.37 -8.78
N SER A 60 9.58 11.73 -7.94
CA SER A 60 8.52 12.39 -7.19
C SER A 60 8.60 11.97 -5.72
N SER A 61 7.64 12.42 -4.93
CA SER A 61 7.51 12.00 -3.52
C SER A 61 6.07 12.24 -3.09
N ILE A 62 5.70 11.66 -1.95
CA ILE A 62 4.35 11.87 -1.40
C ILE A 62 4.09 13.36 -1.18
N HIS A 63 5.08 14.10 -0.72
CA HIS A 63 4.94 15.53 -0.44
C HIS A 63 4.71 16.38 -1.70
N HIS A 64 5.12 15.88 -2.86
CA HIS A 64 4.99 16.60 -4.12
C HIS A 64 3.70 16.26 -4.89
N LEU A 65 2.89 15.35 -4.38
CA LEU A 65 1.65 14.96 -5.04
C LEU A 65 0.61 16.08 -4.91
N GLU A 66 -0.14 16.30 -5.97
CA GLU A 66 -1.29 17.20 -5.93
C GLU A 66 -2.39 16.59 -5.06
N SER A 67 -3.31 17.43 -4.57
CA SER A 67 -4.39 16.99 -3.69
C SER A 67 -5.20 15.83 -4.25
N GLY A 68 -5.53 15.88 -5.54
CA GLY A 68 -6.26 14.80 -6.20
C GLY A 68 -5.50 13.49 -6.19
N MET A 69 -4.19 13.54 -6.41
CA MET A 69 -3.34 12.36 -6.37
C MET A 69 -3.20 11.81 -4.95
N LYS A 70 -3.05 12.70 -3.96
CA LYS A 70 -3.01 12.28 -2.54
C LYS A 70 -4.30 11.55 -2.16
N ASN A 71 -5.44 12.07 -2.61
CA ASN A 71 -6.74 11.44 -2.35
C ASN A 71 -6.81 10.06 -3.00
N LYS A 72 -6.30 9.90 -4.22
CA LYS A 72 -6.25 8.58 -4.87
C LYS A 72 -5.44 7.58 -4.04
N VAL A 73 -4.30 8.02 -3.52
CA VAL A 73 -3.44 7.17 -2.68
C VAL A 73 -4.20 6.75 -1.42
N ILE A 74 -4.83 7.70 -0.74
CA ILE A 74 -5.57 7.41 0.49
C ILE A 74 -6.70 6.43 0.22
N GLN A 75 -7.49 6.66 -0.83
CA GLN A 75 -8.60 5.80 -1.19
C GLN A 75 -8.14 4.39 -1.56
N LYS A 76 -7.06 4.30 -2.32
CA LYS A 76 -6.52 2.99 -2.72
C LYS A 76 -5.99 2.23 -1.51
N LYS A 77 -5.26 2.92 -0.62
CA LYS A 77 -4.76 2.31 0.60
C LYS A 77 -5.91 1.76 1.44
N GLN A 78 -6.96 2.56 1.64
CA GLN A 78 -8.14 2.11 2.39
C GLN A 78 -8.78 0.88 1.75
N SER A 79 -8.94 0.88 0.43
CA SER A 79 -9.52 -0.23 -0.31
C SER A 79 -8.69 -1.51 -0.15
N ILE A 80 -7.38 -1.40 -0.28
CA ILE A 80 -6.47 -2.54 -0.13
C ILE A 80 -6.61 -3.15 1.27
N PHE A 81 -6.58 -2.30 2.31
CA PHE A 81 -6.62 -2.81 3.69
C PHE A 81 -8.01 -3.28 4.10
N GLU A 82 -9.08 -2.72 3.54
CA GLU A 82 -10.42 -3.28 3.73
C GLU A 82 -10.51 -4.69 3.17
N ASN A 83 -9.98 -4.92 1.98
CA ASN A 83 -9.99 -6.25 1.37
C ASN A 83 -9.17 -7.24 2.18
N ILE A 84 -8.01 -6.83 2.64
CA ILE A 84 -7.16 -7.67 3.49
C ILE A 84 -7.88 -8.00 4.79
N SER A 85 -8.52 -7.01 5.41
CA SER A 85 -9.28 -7.22 6.63
C SER A 85 -10.40 -8.24 6.43
N LYS A 86 -11.13 -8.14 5.32
CA LYS A 86 -12.21 -9.09 5.02
C LYS A 86 -11.69 -10.51 4.84
N GLN A 87 -10.50 -10.68 4.30
CA GLN A 87 -9.94 -12.01 4.06
C GLN A 87 -9.39 -12.66 5.31
N TYR A 88 -8.81 -11.91 6.21
CA TYR A 88 -8.01 -12.45 7.30
C TYR A 88 -8.52 -12.15 8.70
N LYS A 89 -9.40 -11.18 8.85
CA LYS A 89 -9.94 -10.80 10.16
C LYS A 89 -11.30 -11.45 10.35
N ASN A 90 -11.33 -12.64 10.82
CA ASN A 90 -12.59 -13.31 11.17
C ASN A 90 -12.63 -13.65 12.65
#